data_316d1b201398b559f0f587ae47d40fe5
#
_entry.id   316d1b201398b559f0f587ae47d40fe5
#
_cell.length_a   1.000
_cell.length_b   1.000
_cell.length_c   1.000
_cell.angle_alpha   90.00
_cell.angle_beta   90.00
_cell.angle_gamma   90.00
#
_symmetry.space_group_name_H-M   'P 1'
#
loop_
_entity.id
_entity.type
_entity.pdbx_description
1 polymer ?
#
loop_
_entity_poly.entity_id
_entity_poly.type
_entity_poly.pdbx_seq_one_letter_code
_entity_poly.pdbx_strand_id
1 'polypeptide(L)'
;MRLVEALPERHYRQAHLPGAIRLNHDEVRSRAEQLLPDKAAFIVVYCASTTCRNSRLLAQALAGMGYSNVAEYEEGKEDWIAAGLPVESDPVPA
;
A
#
# COMPACT_ATOMS: atom_id res chain seq x y z
N MET A 1 5.27 9.66 7.90
CA MET A 1 4.88 8.31 7.52
C MET A 1 4.30 8.29 6.11
N ARG A 2 4.66 7.29 5.33
CA ARG A 2 4.07 7.06 4.01
C ARG A 2 3.19 5.81 4.08
N LEU A 3 1.96 5.91 3.60
CA LEU A 3 1.00 4.79 3.61
C LEU A 3 0.82 4.30 2.18
N VAL A 4 0.98 2.98 1.97
CA VAL A 4 1.02 2.40 0.62
C VAL A 4 0.04 1.24 0.51
N GLU A 5 -0.87 1.31 -0.45
CA GLU A 5 -1.77 0.20 -0.78
C GLU A 5 -1.11 -0.70 -1.82
N ALA A 6 -0.90 -1.97 -1.46
CA ALA A 6 -0.25 -2.96 -2.29
C ALA A 6 -1.28 -3.77 -3.09
N LEU A 7 -2.06 -3.08 -3.91
CA LEU A 7 -3.14 -3.69 -4.71
C LEU A 7 -3.14 -3.12 -6.13
N PRO A 8 -3.75 -3.82 -7.08
CA PRO A 8 -3.98 -3.28 -8.42
C PRO A 8 -4.81 -2.00 -8.39
N GLU A 9 -4.67 -1.17 -9.42
CA GLU A 9 -5.31 0.14 -9.50
C GLU A 9 -6.82 0.08 -9.32
N ARG A 10 -7.48 -0.92 -9.88
CA ARG A 10 -8.93 -1.09 -9.76
C ARG A 10 -9.39 -1.13 -8.31
N HIS A 11 -8.68 -1.87 -7.45
CA HIS A 11 -9.00 -1.96 -6.02
C HIS A 11 -8.75 -0.66 -5.29
N TYR A 12 -7.68 0.02 -5.64
CA TYR A 12 -7.32 1.31 -5.05
C TYR A 12 -8.40 2.36 -5.36
N ARG A 13 -8.86 2.42 -6.60
CA ARG A 13 -9.89 3.39 -7.02
C ARG A 13 -11.23 3.16 -6.35
N GLN A 14 -11.59 1.92 -6.06
CA GLN A 14 -12.83 1.60 -5.38
C GLN A 14 -12.87 2.15 -3.96
N ALA A 15 -11.80 1.95 -3.20
CA ALA A 15 -11.64 2.47 -1.86
C ALA A 15 -10.20 2.30 -1.42
N HIS A 16 -9.64 3.31 -0.79
CA HIS A 16 -8.31 3.24 -0.17
C HIS A 16 -8.30 4.08 1.11
N LEU A 17 -7.36 3.80 2.00
CA LEU A 17 -7.20 4.56 3.22
C LEU A 17 -6.79 5.99 2.90
N PRO A 18 -7.27 6.99 3.68
CA PRO A 18 -6.94 8.39 3.41
C PRO A 18 -5.44 8.66 3.35
N GLY A 19 -5.01 9.31 2.28
CA GLY A 19 -3.61 9.64 2.07
C GLY A 19 -2.74 8.52 1.53
N ALA A 20 -3.30 7.34 1.29
CA ALA A 20 -2.54 6.21 0.76
C ALA A 20 -2.17 6.43 -0.72
N ILE A 21 -0.97 6.02 -1.08
CA ILE A 21 -0.56 5.90 -2.48
C ILE A 21 -0.59 4.42 -2.86
N ARG A 22 -0.64 4.14 -4.16
CA ARG A 22 -0.69 2.77 -4.65
C ARG A 22 0.66 2.32 -5.20
N LEU A 23 1.13 1.17 -4.74
CA LEU A 23 2.30 0.51 -5.31
C LEU A 23 2.19 -0.99 -5.04
N ASN A 24 1.97 -1.80 -6.07
CA ASN A 24 1.95 -3.24 -5.92
C ASN A 24 3.35 -3.83 -6.11
N HIS A 25 3.57 -5.04 -5.58
CA HIS A 25 4.90 -5.66 -5.58
C HIS A 25 5.46 -5.91 -6.98
N ASP A 26 4.60 -6.08 -7.97
CA ASP A 26 5.03 -6.32 -9.36
C ASP A 26 5.54 -5.04 -10.07
N GLU A 27 5.33 -3.87 -9.47
CA GLU A 27 5.74 -2.58 -10.01
C GLU A 27 6.90 -1.95 -9.22
N VAL A 28 7.38 -2.61 -8.18
CA VAL A 28 8.27 -2.00 -7.20
C VAL A 28 9.59 -1.53 -7.83
N ARG A 29 10.16 -2.32 -8.73
CA ARG A 29 11.45 -1.97 -9.34
C ARG A 29 11.39 -0.73 -10.21
N SER A 30 10.26 -0.54 -10.91
CA SER A 30 10.11 0.58 -11.83
C SER A 30 9.60 1.85 -11.16
N ARG A 31 8.91 1.75 -10.01
CA ARG A 31 8.17 2.88 -9.46
C ARG A 31 8.52 3.25 -8.02
N ALA A 32 9.15 2.37 -7.26
CA ALA A 32 9.35 2.62 -5.83
C ALA A 32 10.17 3.88 -5.56
N GLU A 33 11.30 4.06 -6.23
CA GLU A 33 12.17 5.20 -5.96
C GLU A 33 11.53 6.54 -6.36
N GLN A 34 10.65 6.52 -7.35
CA GLN A 34 9.90 7.70 -7.75
C GLN A 34 8.82 8.06 -6.73
N LEU A 35 8.08 7.07 -6.25
CA LEU A 35 6.97 7.26 -5.32
C LEU A 35 7.45 7.41 -3.87
N LEU A 36 8.54 6.75 -3.52
CA LEU A 36 9.10 6.67 -2.18
C LEU A 36 10.58 7.01 -2.23
N PRO A 37 10.94 8.29 -2.45
CA PRO A 37 12.33 8.67 -2.66
C PRO A 37 13.20 8.58 -1.40
N ASP A 38 12.61 8.67 -0.20
CA ASP A 38 13.35 8.59 1.05
C ASP A 38 13.32 7.16 1.58
N LYS A 39 14.44 6.45 1.46
CA LYS A 39 14.56 5.05 1.89
C LYS A 39 14.61 4.89 3.41
N ALA A 40 14.79 5.96 4.16
CA ALA A 40 14.77 5.95 5.61
C ALA A 40 13.40 6.32 6.19
N ALA A 41 12.47 6.78 5.37
CA ALA A 41 11.14 7.16 5.82
C ALA A 41 10.38 5.96 6.37
N PHE A 42 9.53 6.20 7.37
CA PHE A 42 8.63 5.16 7.87
C PHE A 42 7.52 4.91 6.85
N ILE A 43 7.43 3.67 6.37
CA ILE A 43 6.47 3.25 5.35
C ILE A 43 5.60 2.15 5.93
N VAL A 44 4.28 2.31 5.83
CA VAL A 44 3.31 1.28 6.20
C VAL A 44 2.65 0.78 4.93
N VAL A 45 2.73 -0.52 4.69
CA VAL A 45 2.10 -1.16 3.53
C VAL A 45 0.91 -2.00 3.98
N TYR A 46 -0.14 -2.03 3.17
CA TYR A 46 -1.32 -2.85 3.44
C TYR A 46 -1.94 -3.36 2.16
N CYS A 47 -2.77 -4.40 2.27
CA CYS A 47 -3.61 -4.85 1.15
C CYS A 47 -5.04 -5.08 1.62
N ALA A 48 -5.77 -6.02 1.03
CA ALA A 48 -7.21 -6.15 1.28
C ALA A 48 -7.53 -6.72 2.66
N SER A 49 -6.83 -7.79 3.06
CA SER A 49 -7.15 -8.54 4.27
C SER A 49 -5.97 -9.40 4.72
N THR A 50 -6.16 -10.14 5.81
CA THR A 50 -5.13 -11.05 6.34
C THR A 50 -4.77 -12.17 5.38
N THR A 51 -5.66 -12.53 4.46
CA THR A 51 -5.39 -13.58 3.46
C THR A 51 -4.66 -13.07 2.23
N CYS A 52 -4.59 -11.77 2.05
CA CYS A 52 -3.88 -11.15 0.94
C CYS A 52 -2.38 -11.09 1.25
N ARG A 53 -1.54 -11.58 0.34
CA ARG A 53 -0.08 -11.61 0.52
C ARG A 53 0.65 -10.45 -0.14
N ASN A 54 -0.06 -9.59 -0.86
CA ASN A 54 0.56 -8.53 -1.65
C ASN A 54 1.36 -7.55 -0.80
N SER A 55 0.86 -7.17 0.37
CA SER A 55 1.58 -6.25 1.26
C SER A 55 2.87 -6.88 1.80
N ARG A 56 2.85 -8.18 2.11
CA ARG A 56 4.07 -8.87 2.55
C ARG A 56 5.10 -8.93 1.43
N LEU A 57 4.67 -9.25 0.22
CA LEU A 57 5.56 -9.28 -0.94
C LEU A 57 6.15 -7.90 -1.23
N LEU A 58 5.34 -6.86 -1.12
CA LEU A 58 5.81 -5.48 -1.29
C LEU A 58 6.81 -5.10 -0.20
N ALA A 59 6.51 -5.41 1.06
CA ALA A 59 7.42 -5.10 2.17
C ALA A 59 8.78 -5.78 1.98
N GLN A 60 8.79 -7.04 1.57
CA GLN A 60 10.02 -7.78 1.30
C GLN A 60 10.80 -7.17 0.14
N ALA A 61 10.11 -6.80 -0.93
CA ALA A 61 10.74 -6.19 -2.09
C ALA A 61 11.37 -4.83 -1.74
N LEU A 62 10.66 -4.00 -0.98
CA LEU A 62 11.19 -2.71 -0.53
C LEU A 62 12.41 -2.89 0.36
N ALA A 63 12.38 -3.83 1.31
CA ALA A 63 13.52 -4.13 2.15
C ALA A 63 14.74 -4.53 1.30
N GLY A 64 14.52 -5.34 0.27
CA GLY A 64 15.58 -5.75 -0.66
C GLY A 64 16.16 -4.58 -1.47
N MET A 65 15.43 -3.50 -1.62
CA MET A 65 15.88 -2.29 -2.31
C MET A 65 16.54 -1.25 -1.37
N GLY A 66 16.66 -1.59 -0.08
CA GLY A 66 17.32 -0.71 0.88
C GLY A 66 16.40 0.17 1.71
N TYR A 67 15.08 -0.04 1.62
CA TYR A 67 14.15 0.65 2.51
C TYR A 67 14.25 0.05 3.90
N SER A 68 14.60 0.88 4.89
CA SER A 68 15.02 0.38 6.21
C SER A 68 13.92 0.41 7.27
N ASN A 69 12.77 0.99 6.98
CA ASN A 69 11.74 1.24 7.99
C ASN A 69 10.34 0.97 7.44
N VAL A 70 10.09 -0.29 7.08
CA VAL A 70 8.83 -0.74 6.47
C VAL A 70 8.07 -1.62 7.46
N ALA A 71 6.80 -1.29 7.69
CA ALA A 71 5.88 -2.07 8.51
C ALA A 71 4.68 -2.51 7.66
N GLU A 72 4.04 -3.60 8.06
CA GLU A 72 2.86 -4.14 7.39
C GLU A 72 1.63 -4.02 8.28
N TYR A 73 0.55 -3.45 7.74
CA TYR A 73 -0.77 -3.49 8.37
C TYR A 73 -1.50 -4.72 7.83
N GLU A 74 -1.34 -5.85 8.51
CA GLU A 74 -1.78 -7.16 8.01
C GLU A 74 -3.30 -7.27 7.84
N GLU A 75 -4.07 -6.71 8.76
CA GLU A 75 -5.53 -6.80 8.71
C GLU A 75 -6.09 -6.05 7.50
N GLY A 76 -5.41 -5.00 7.10
CA GLY A 76 -5.65 -4.33 5.82
C GLY A 76 -6.96 -3.58 5.71
N LYS A 77 -7.36 -3.35 4.45
CA LYS A 77 -8.50 -2.50 4.11
C LYS A 77 -9.82 -3.00 4.71
N GLU A 78 -10.05 -4.31 4.74
CA GLU A 78 -11.31 -4.85 5.29
C GLU A 78 -11.46 -4.54 6.76
N ASP A 79 -10.38 -4.64 7.54
CA ASP A 79 -10.40 -4.31 8.97
C ASP A 79 -10.70 -2.83 9.18
N TRP A 80 -10.05 -1.96 8.39
CA TRP A 80 -10.26 -0.52 8.44
C TRP A 80 -11.73 -0.16 8.18
N ILE A 81 -12.32 -0.74 7.13
CA ILE A 81 -13.72 -0.50 6.76
C ILE A 81 -14.67 -1.06 7.82
N ALA A 82 -14.38 -2.25 8.34
CA ALA A 82 -15.21 -2.88 9.38
C ALA A 82 -15.22 -2.06 10.66
N ALA A 83 -14.15 -1.33 10.95
CA ALA A 83 -14.09 -0.42 12.11
C ALA A 83 -14.86 0.89 11.88
N GLY A 84 -15.47 1.08 10.72
CA GLY A 84 -16.24 2.29 10.40
C GLY A 84 -15.41 3.51 10.10
N LEU A 85 -14.12 3.34 9.81
CA LEU A 85 -13.22 4.45 9.52
C LEU A 85 -13.37 4.92 8.08
N PRO A 86 -13.10 6.20 7.78
CA PRO A 86 -13.33 6.75 6.45
C PRO A 86 -12.36 6.20 5.41
N VAL A 87 -12.84 6.11 4.18
CA VAL A 87 -12.00 5.78 3.02
C VAL A 87 -12.15 6.86 1.96
N GLU A 88 -11.20 6.91 1.04
CA GLU A 88 -11.25 7.73 -0.16
C GLU A 88 -11.47 6.82 -1.35
N SER A 89 -12.08 7.36 -2.40
CA SER A 89 -12.25 6.66 -3.66
C SER A 89 -11.99 7.61 -4.82
N ASP A 90 -11.43 7.07 -5.90
CA ASP A 90 -11.19 7.84 -7.11
C ASP A 90 -12.24 7.48 -8.15
N PRO A 91 -12.88 8.47 -8.80
CA PRO A 91 -13.86 8.15 -9.82
C PRO A 91 -13.19 7.41 -10.99
N VAL A 92 -13.88 6.37 -11.47
CA VAL A 92 -13.43 5.66 -12.67
C VAL A 92 -13.72 6.58 -13.86
N PRO A 93 -12.74 6.86 -14.74
CA PRO A 93 -13.01 7.65 -15.95
C PRO A 93 -14.10 6.99 -16.79
N ALA A 94 -15.02 7.80 -17.23
CA ALA A 94 -16.13 7.32 -18.07
C ALA A 94 -15.63 6.88 -19.45
#